data_be3cd6e4bd7755f15dded586f1777a89
#
_entry.id   be3cd6e4bd7755f15dded586f1777a89
#
_cell.length_a   1.000
_cell.length_b   1.000
_cell.length_c   1.000
_cell.angle_alpha   90.00
_cell.angle_beta   90.00
_cell.angle_gamma   90.00
#
_symmetry.space_group_name_H-M   'P 1'
#
loop_
_entity.id
_entity.type
_entity.pdbx_description
1 polymer ?
#
loop_
_entity_poly.entity_id
_entity_poly.type
_entity_poly.pdbx_seq_one_letter_code
_entity_poly.pdbx_strand_id
1 'polypeptide(L)'
;MTNHLTARYGLIHGTYWMAYAAISGYASLYLLEMGFSSGAIGLLIALSGLLSALLQPLTASYADRESSPSLKVINFAVAALQLLCALGLLAFHKNKVASLLFYGSCLALLQLQTPLVNSLGVTSINCGCRLNYGVSKSASSVTFALVCFVLG
;
A
#
# COMPACT_ATOMS: atom_id res chain seq x y z
N MET A 1 -29.39 2.70 -0.94
CA MET A 1 -28.27 2.82 0.04
C MET A 1 -27.06 1.94 -0.28
N THR A 2 -27.17 0.95 -1.15
CA THR A 2 -26.08 0.02 -1.53
C THR A 2 -24.92 0.67 -2.29
N ASN A 3 -25.19 1.75 -3.05
CA ASN A 3 -24.18 2.40 -3.89
C ASN A 3 -23.11 3.18 -3.09
N HIS A 4 -23.48 3.74 -1.93
CA HIS A 4 -22.54 4.55 -1.15
C HIS A 4 -21.40 3.72 -0.52
N LEU A 5 -21.71 2.52 -0.03
CA LEU A 5 -20.66 1.67 0.59
C LEU A 5 -19.72 1.12 -0.47
N THR A 6 -20.27 0.68 -1.61
CA THR A 6 -19.49 0.22 -2.77
C THR A 6 -18.58 1.35 -3.29
N ALA A 7 -19.12 2.58 -3.42
CA ALA A 7 -18.31 3.73 -3.85
C ALA A 7 -17.21 4.09 -2.84
N ARG A 8 -17.53 4.12 -1.54
CA ARG A 8 -16.53 4.40 -0.47
C ARG A 8 -15.41 3.37 -0.45
N TYR A 9 -15.75 2.09 -0.53
CA TYR A 9 -14.72 1.04 -0.58
C TYR A 9 -13.94 1.08 -1.89
N GLY A 10 -14.60 1.39 -3.01
CA GLY A 10 -13.95 1.62 -4.30
C GLY A 10 -12.95 2.78 -4.27
N LEU A 11 -13.28 3.88 -3.57
CA LEU A 11 -12.34 4.99 -3.37
C LEU A 11 -11.14 4.59 -2.52
N ILE A 12 -11.36 3.90 -1.40
CA ILE A 12 -10.25 3.39 -0.55
C ILE A 12 -9.35 2.47 -1.36
N HIS A 13 -9.94 1.52 -2.07
CA HIS A 13 -9.19 0.56 -2.88
C HIS A 13 -8.48 1.24 -4.05
N GLY A 14 -9.15 2.18 -4.72
CA GLY A 14 -8.60 2.95 -5.83
C GLY A 14 -7.42 3.83 -5.41
N THR A 15 -7.56 4.61 -4.34
CA THR A 15 -6.45 5.46 -3.83
C THR A 15 -5.26 4.64 -3.36
N TYR A 16 -5.48 3.48 -2.73
CA TYR A 16 -4.42 2.55 -2.40
C TYR A 16 -3.65 2.10 -3.66
N TRP A 17 -4.35 1.68 -4.71
CA TRP A 17 -3.71 1.23 -5.95
C TRP A 17 -3.06 2.35 -6.76
N MET A 18 -3.54 3.60 -6.63
CA MET A 18 -2.82 4.77 -7.16
C MET A 18 -1.46 4.93 -6.49
N ALA A 19 -1.42 4.86 -5.15
CA ALA A 19 -0.16 4.90 -4.40
C ALA A 19 0.75 3.71 -4.76
N TYR A 20 0.16 2.52 -4.95
CA TYR A 20 0.88 1.33 -5.38
C TYR A 20 1.55 1.53 -6.74
N ALA A 21 0.81 2.04 -7.73
CA ALA A 21 1.34 2.33 -9.06
C ALA A 21 2.49 3.34 -9.01
N ALA A 22 2.32 4.44 -8.26
CA ALA A 22 3.33 5.49 -8.14
C ALA A 22 4.61 5.01 -7.44
N ILE A 23 4.50 4.28 -6.34
CA ILE A 23 5.67 3.86 -5.54
C ILE A 23 6.33 2.63 -6.16
N SER A 24 5.57 1.58 -6.46
CA SER A 24 6.14 0.32 -6.95
C SER A 24 6.52 0.39 -8.43
N GLY A 25 5.70 1.07 -9.26
CA GLY A 25 5.93 1.19 -10.70
C GLY A 25 7.20 1.97 -11.06
N TYR A 26 7.52 2.99 -10.26
CA TYR A 26 8.67 3.88 -10.53
C TYR A 26 9.88 3.61 -9.63
N ALA A 27 9.86 2.56 -8.82
CA ALA A 27 10.93 2.21 -7.90
C ALA A 27 12.29 2.10 -8.60
N SER A 28 12.35 1.35 -9.69
CA SER A 28 13.60 1.13 -10.42
C SER A 28 14.11 2.42 -11.06
N LEU A 29 13.22 3.21 -11.65
CA LEU A 29 13.60 4.46 -12.31
C LEU A 29 14.20 5.44 -11.30
N TYR A 30 13.49 5.70 -10.20
CA TYR A 30 13.95 6.60 -9.15
C TYR A 30 15.29 6.19 -8.55
N LEU A 31 15.46 4.90 -8.23
CA LEU A 31 16.68 4.41 -7.60
C LEU A 31 17.86 4.36 -8.59
N LEU A 32 17.62 4.12 -9.88
CA LEU A 32 18.64 4.23 -10.92
C LEU A 32 19.12 5.67 -11.06
N GLU A 33 18.23 6.66 -11.08
CA GLU A 33 18.61 8.09 -11.12
C GLU A 33 19.43 8.49 -9.88
N MET A 34 19.16 7.89 -8.73
CA MET A 34 19.97 8.08 -7.53
C MET A 34 21.35 7.38 -7.61
N GLY A 35 21.63 6.64 -8.69
CA GLY A 35 22.89 5.98 -8.94
C GLY A 35 23.05 4.65 -8.18
N PHE A 36 21.96 3.96 -7.90
CA PHE A 36 22.02 2.57 -7.40
C PHE A 36 22.14 1.58 -8.55
N SER A 37 22.88 0.51 -8.35
CA SER A 37 22.98 -0.58 -9.33
C SER A 37 21.67 -1.40 -9.37
N SER A 38 21.37 -2.01 -10.53
CA SER A 38 20.19 -2.88 -10.68
C SER A 38 20.17 -4.02 -9.65
N GLY A 39 21.33 -4.55 -9.26
CA GLY A 39 21.43 -5.56 -8.20
C GLY A 39 21.01 -5.03 -6.83
N ALA A 40 21.43 -3.81 -6.46
CA ALA A 40 21.02 -3.17 -5.20
C ALA A 40 19.53 -2.87 -5.17
N ILE A 41 18.96 -2.44 -6.29
CA ILE A 41 17.52 -2.19 -6.44
C ILE A 41 16.72 -3.49 -6.30
N GLY A 42 17.15 -4.56 -6.97
CA GLY A 42 16.52 -5.87 -6.86
C GLY A 42 16.57 -6.40 -5.42
N LEU A 43 17.71 -6.25 -4.75
CA LEU A 43 17.87 -6.64 -3.35
C LEU A 43 16.94 -5.84 -2.43
N LEU A 44 16.83 -4.52 -2.61
CA LEU A 44 15.91 -3.69 -1.82
C LEU A 44 14.46 -4.13 -1.99
N ILE A 45 14.02 -4.36 -3.22
CA ILE A 45 12.65 -4.81 -3.51
C ILE A 45 12.40 -6.18 -2.87
N ALA A 46 13.34 -7.12 -2.99
CA ALA A 46 13.25 -8.44 -2.39
C ALA A 46 13.19 -8.39 -0.87
N LEU A 47 14.05 -7.60 -0.22
CA LEU A 47 14.06 -7.43 1.24
C LEU A 47 12.77 -6.76 1.73
N SER A 48 12.26 -5.76 1.01
CA SER A 48 10.98 -5.12 1.34
C SER A 48 9.81 -6.11 1.26
N GLY A 49 9.81 -6.97 0.24
CA GLY A 49 8.82 -8.04 0.08
C GLY A 49 8.92 -9.08 1.19
N LEU A 50 10.13 -9.52 1.53
CA LEU A 50 10.36 -10.48 2.61
C LEU A 50 9.92 -9.90 3.96
N LEU A 51 10.28 -8.65 4.25
CA LEU A 51 9.85 -7.96 5.47
C LEU A 51 8.33 -7.87 5.55
N SER A 52 7.68 -7.49 4.45
CA SER A 52 6.21 -7.49 4.39
C SER A 52 5.61 -8.86 4.63
N ALA A 53 6.15 -9.91 3.99
CA ALA A 53 5.66 -11.28 4.15
C ALA A 53 5.78 -11.78 5.61
N LEU A 54 6.82 -11.39 6.32
CA LEU A 54 6.99 -11.72 7.74
C LEU A 54 6.05 -10.91 8.64
N LEU A 55 5.78 -9.67 8.31
CA LEU A 55 4.90 -8.79 9.09
C LEU A 55 3.40 -9.08 8.85
N GLN A 56 3.00 -9.64 7.71
CA GLN A 56 1.61 -9.93 7.38
C GLN A 56 0.93 -10.85 8.41
N PRO A 57 1.47 -12.03 8.78
CA PRO A 57 0.84 -12.88 9.79
C PRO A 57 0.81 -12.24 11.17
N LEU A 58 1.80 -11.42 11.53
CA LEU A 58 1.83 -10.70 12.80
C LEU A 58 0.72 -9.65 12.86
N THR A 59 0.54 -8.88 11.80
CA THR A 59 -0.53 -7.87 11.71
C THR A 59 -1.92 -8.50 11.63
N ALA A 60 -2.07 -9.64 10.94
CA ALA A 60 -3.31 -10.38 10.90
C ALA A 60 -3.67 -10.91 12.30
N SER A 61 -2.73 -11.60 12.97
CA SER A 61 -2.91 -12.09 14.33
C SER A 61 -3.20 -10.98 15.34
N TYR A 62 -2.59 -9.81 15.17
CA TYR A 62 -2.90 -8.64 15.99
C TYR A 62 -4.32 -8.13 15.73
N ALA A 63 -4.74 -8.03 14.46
CA ALA A 63 -6.05 -7.54 14.07
C ALA A 63 -7.21 -8.46 14.55
N ASP A 64 -6.94 -9.75 14.71
CA ASP A 64 -7.93 -10.76 15.14
C ASP A 64 -8.13 -10.79 16.66
N ARG A 65 -7.35 -10.07 17.47
CA ARG A 65 -7.52 -10.04 18.93
C ARG A 65 -8.75 -9.21 19.31
N GLU A 66 -9.52 -9.66 20.27
CA GLU A 66 -10.70 -8.95 20.81
C GLU A 66 -10.37 -7.53 21.33
N SER A 67 -9.16 -7.33 21.86
CA SER A 67 -8.69 -6.02 22.37
C SER A 67 -8.06 -5.13 21.29
N SER A 68 -8.01 -5.57 20.03
CA SER A 68 -7.33 -4.79 18.98
C SER A 68 -8.21 -3.63 18.48
N PRO A 69 -7.57 -2.56 18.00
CA PRO A 69 -8.29 -1.50 17.30
C PRO A 69 -9.01 -2.05 16.07
N SER A 70 -10.06 -1.36 15.65
CA SER A 70 -10.78 -1.77 14.43
C SER A 70 -9.84 -1.83 13.22
N LEU A 71 -10.15 -2.72 12.28
CA LEU A 71 -9.38 -2.89 11.05
C LEU A 71 -9.21 -1.57 10.26
N LYS A 72 -10.16 -0.64 10.40
CA LYS A 72 -10.06 0.71 9.82
C LYS A 72 -8.92 1.52 10.45
N VAL A 73 -8.77 1.45 11.77
CA VAL A 73 -7.71 2.16 12.50
C VAL A 73 -6.35 1.57 12.15
N ILE A 74 -6.24 0.25 12.04
CA ILE A 74 -5.00 -0.43 11.63
C ILE A 74 -4.60 0.01 10.22
N ASN A 75 -5.54 -0.01 9.26
CA ASN A 75 -5.29 0.46 7.90
C ASN A 75 -4.87 1.94 7.86
N PHE A 76 -5.53 2.79 8.65
CA PHE A 76 -5.18 4.20 8.74
C PHE A 76 -3.77 4.40 9.31
N ALA A 77 -3.40 3.66 10.36
CA ALA A 77 -2.07 3.73 10.95
C ALA A 77 -0.96 3.33 9.97
N VAL A 78 -1.18 2.25 9.21
CA VAL A 78 -0.22 1.81 8.17
C VAL A 78 -0.13 2.86 7.05
N ALA A 79 -1.25 3.42 6.59
CA ALA A 79 -1.25 4.47 5.58
C ALA A 79 -0.58 5.77 6.07
N ALA A 80 -0.80 6.15 7.34
CA ALA A 80 -0.13 7.31 7.94
C ALA A 80 1.38 7.10 8.03
N LEU A 81 1.83 5.90 8.45
CA LEU A 81 3.25 5.56 8.49
C LEU A 81 3.87 5.58 7.08
N GLN A 82 3.15 5.07 6.08
CA GLN A 82 3.58 5.15 4.68
C GLN A 82 3.72 6.60 4.20
N LEU A 83 2.78 7.47 4.55
CA LEU A 83 2.86 8.90 4.23
C LEU A 83 4.07 9.56 4.91
N LEU A 84 4.34 9.24 6.17
CA LEU A 84 5.53 9.74 6.87
C LEU A 84 6.84 9.28 6.20
N CYS A 85 6.90 8.03 5.76
CA CYS A 85 8.05 7.53 4.99
C CYS A 85 8.20 8.25 3.66
N ALA A 86 7.11 8.53 2.94
CA ALA A 86 7.13 9.28 1.69
C ALA A 86 7.58 10.74 1.90
N LEU A 87 7.12 11.39 2.96
CA LEU A 87 7.59 12.73 3.35
C LEU A 87 9.07 12.72 3.74
N GLY A 88 9.52 11.68 4.46
CA GLY A 88 10.94 11.46 4.74
C GLY A 88 11.77 11.31 3.47
N LEU A 89 11.26 10.57 2.49
CA LEU A 89 11.91 10.44 1.19
C LEU A 89 12.08 11.79 0.48
N LEU A 90 11.05 12.65 0.51
CA LEU A 90 11.12 14.00 -0.05
C LEU A 90 12.12 14.88 0.71
N ALA A 91 12.11 14.82 2.05
CA ALA A 91 12.99 15.64 2.89
C ALA A 91 14.47 15.26 2.75
N PHE A 92 14.75 13.97 2.60
CA PHE A 92 16.11 13.43 2.56
C PHE A 92 16.54 12.93 1.18
N HIS A 93 15.90 13.38 0.12
CA HIS A 93 16.15 12.93 -1.26
C HIS A 93 17.61 13.04 -1.72
N LYS A 94 18.42 13.94 -1.13
CA LYS A 94 19.85 14.09 -1.43
C LYS A 94 20.74 13.06 -0.72
N ASN A 95 20.24 12.39 0.30
CA ASN A 95 21.00 11.40 1.06
C ASN A 95 20.64 10.00 0.55
N LYS A 96 21.58 9.35 -0.13
CA LYS A 96 21.40 8.01 -0.73
C LYS A 96 20.94 6.97 0.28
N VAL A 97 21.55 6.93 1.47
CA VAL A 97 21.22 5.92 2.49
C VAL A 97 19.81 6.17 3.04
N ALA A 98 19.47 7.42 3.37
CA ALA A 98 18.14 7.76 3.84
C ALA A 98 17.07 7.47 2.77
N SER A 99 17.33 7.83 1.51
CA SER A 99 16.42 7.52 0.40
C SER A 99 16.19 6.02 0.24
N LEU A 100 17.23 5.21 0.35
CA LEU A 100 17.12 3.76 0.28
C LEU A 100 16.24 3.20 1.41
N LEU A 101 16.46 3.67 2.64
CA LEU A 101 15.70 3.23 3.82
C LEU A 101 14.24 3.65 3.74
N PHE A 102 13.96 4.91 3.41
CA PHE A 102 12.59 5.40 3.29
C PHE A 102 11.84 4.74 2.14
N TYR A 103 12.51 4.54 1.00
CA TYR A 103 11.90 3.87 -0.15
C TYR A 103 11.59 2.40 0.13
N GLY A 104 12.54 1.67 0.71
CA GLY A 104 12.33 0.28 1.13
C GLY A 104 11.20 0.14 2.15
N SER A 105 11.12 1.07 3.12
CA SER A 105 10.01 1.13 4.08
C SER A 105 8.66 1.39 3.39
N CYS A 106 8.60 2.32 2.44
CA CYS A 106 7.40 2.57 1.64
C CYS A 106 6.96 1.31 0.89
N LEU A 107 7.87 0.59 0.24
CA LEU A 107 7.57 -0.65 -0.48
C LEU A 107 7.07 -1.75 0.46
N ALA A 108 7.70 -1.93 1.62
CA ALA A 108 7.30 -2.93 2.60
C ALA A 108 5.90 -2.64 3.18
N LEU A 109 5.63 -1.39 3.57
CA LEU A 109 4.34 -0.96 4.09
C LEU A 109 3.22 -1.07 3.03
N LEU A 110 3.54 -0.74 1.79
CA LEU A 110 2.61 -0.86 0.66
C LEU A 110 2.15 -2.32 0.48
N GLN A 111 3.09 -3.26 0.49
CA GLN A 111 2.78 -4.68 0.38
C GLN A 111 2.06 -5.22 1.61
N LEU A 112 2.42 -4.75 2.81
CA LEU A 112 1.75 -5.08 4.07
C LEU A 112 0.28 -4.63 4.07
N GLN A 113 -0.02 -3.48 3.47
CA GLN A 113 -1.35 -2.90 3.42
C GLN A 113 -2.30 -3.65 2.48
N THR A 114 -1.80 -4.35 1.47
CA THR A 114 -2.63 -5.09 0.49
C THR A 114 -3.66 -6.02 1.14
N PRO A 115 -3.28 -6.98 2.01
CA PRO A 115 -4.24 -7.85 2.65
C PRO A 115 -5.16 -7.09 3.62
N LEU A 116 -4.68 -6.05 4.29
CA LEU A 116 -5.49 -5.25 5.22
C LEU A 116 -6.63 -4.51 4.50
N VAL A 117 -6.35 -3.91 3.34
CA VAL A 117 -7.37 -3.23 2.52
C VAL A 117 -8.38 -4.24 1.97
N ASN A 118 -7.92 -5.44 1.54
CA ASN A 118 -8.81 -6.50 1.08
C ASN A 118 -9.72 -6.99 2.22
N SER A 119 -9.17 -7.17 3.42
CA SER A 119 -9.92 -7.63 4.60
C SER A 119 -11.03 -6.65 5.00
N LEU A 120 -10.87 -5.34 4.80
CA LEU A 120 -11.95 -4.36 5.04
C LEU A 120 -13.20 -4.67 4.22
N GLY A 121 -13.05 -5.03 2.95
CA GLY A 121 -14.17 -5.39 2.09
C GLY A 121 -14.83 -6.69 2.51
N VAL A 122 -14.02 -7.73 2.76
CA VAL A 122 -14.50 -9.05 3.17
C VAL A 122 -15.22 -8.99 4.51
N THR A 123 -14.65 -8.30 5.50
CA THR A 123 -15.27 -8.11 6.81
C THR A 123 -16.60 -7.37 6.71
N SER A 124 -16.68 -6.34 5.85
CA SER A 124 -17.93 -5.63 5.62
C SER A 124 -19.03 -6.54 5.05
N ILE A 125 -18.69 -7.43 4.12
CA ILE A 125 -19.62 -8.41 3.55
C ILE A 125 -20.06 -9.41 4.63
N ASN A 126 -19.14 -9.93 5.42
CA ASN A 126 -19.42 -10.88 6.49
C ASN A 126 -20.33 -10.29 7.58
N CYS A 127 -20.25 -8.98 7.80
CA CYS A 127 -21.18 -8.23 8.67
C CYS A 127 -22.54 -7.94 8.03
N GLY A 128 -22.86 -8.55 6.88
CA GLY A 128 -24.15 -8.40 6.20
C GLY A 128 -24.31 -7.10 5.39
N CYS A 129 -23.22 -6.33 5.20
CA CYS A 129 -23.28 -5.13 4.38
C CYS A 129 -23.38 -5.50 2.89
N ARG A 130 -24.30 -4.86 2.19
CA ARG A 130 -24.42 -5.03 0.72
C ARG A 130 -23.33 -4.24 0.01
N LEU A 131 -22.16 -4.87 -0.16
CA LEU A 131 -21.00 -4.35 -0.88
C LEU A 131 -20.83 -5.14 -2.18
N ASN A 132 -20.76 -4.47 -3.32
CA ASN A 132 -20.33 -5.09 -4.55
C ASN A 132 -18.80 -5.05 -4.62
N TYR A 133 -18.17 -6.11 -4.11
CA TYR A 133 -16.71 -6.23 -4.02
C TYR A 133 -16.05 -6.18 -5.40
N GLY A 134 -16.63 -6.85 -6.40
CA GLY A 134 -16.10 -6.86 -7.76
C GLY A 134 -16.04 -5.47 -8.39
N VAL A 135 -17.14 -4.70 -8.30
CA VAL A 135 -17.20 -3.32 -8.80
C VAL A 135 -16.21 -2.41 -8.06
N SER A 136 -16.12 -2.54 -6.74
CA SER A 136 -15.15 -1.75 -5.98
C SER A 136 -13.71 -2.09 -6.34
N LYS A 137 -13.43 -3.36 -6.62
CA LYS A 137 -12.10 -3.83 -6.99
C LYS A 137 -11.73 -3.46 -8.43
N SER A 138 -12.69 -3.36 -9.35
CA SER A 138 -12.43 -2.88 -10.71
C SER A 138 -12.00 -1.41 -10.74
N ALA A 139 -12.47 -0.60 -9.79
CA ALA A 139 -12.01 0.79 -9.63
C ALA A 139 -10.48 0.87 -9.43
N SER A 140 -9.88 -0.08 -8.74
CA SER A 140 -8.42 -0.13 -8.56
C SER A 140 -7.65 -0.35 -9.86
N SER A 141 -8.15 -1.20 -10.74
CA SER A 141 -7.50 -1.42 -12.04
C SER A 141 -7.55 -0.17 -12.90
N VAL A 142 -8.68 0.55 -12.86
CA VAL A 142 -8.82 1.83 -13.58
C VAL A 142 -7.87 2.89 -13.01
N THR A 143 -7.86 3.05 -11.69
CA THR A 143 -6.99 4.06 -11.06
C THR A 143 -5.50 3.73 -11.22
N PHE A 144 -5.11 2.46 -11.14
CA PHE A 144 -3.76 2.01 -11.45
C PHE A 144 -3.35 2.36 -12.89
N ALA A 145 -4.21 2.02 -13.86
CA ALA A 145 -3.96 2.32 -15.27
C ALA A 145 -3.86 3.83 -15.54
N LEU A 146 -4.72 4.64 -14.90
CA LEU A 146 -4.68 6.10 -15.01
C LEU A 146 -3.36 6.67 -14.49
N VAL A 147 -2.88 6.20 -13.34
CA VAL A 147 -1.59 6.66 -12.79
C VAL A 147 -0.44 6.27 -13.72
N CYS A 148 -0.42 5.02 -14.21
CA CYS A 148 0.60 4.59 -15.17
C CYS A 148 0.56 5.42 -16.46
N PHE A 149 -0.63 5.78 -16.95
CA PHE A 149 -0.77 6.61 -18.15
C PHE A 149 -0.32 8.06 -17.94
N VAL A 150 -0.59 8.63 -16.76
CA VAL A 150 -0.25 10.05 -16.47
C VAL A 150 1.23 10.21 -16.15
N LEU A 151 1.85 9.22 -15.49
CA LEU A 151 3.24 9.31 -15.05
C LEU A 151 4.24 8.67 -16.03
N GLY A 152 3.79 7.77 -16.89
CA GLY A 152 4.62 7.07 -17.89
C GLY A 152 4.49 7.62 -19.24
#